data_c01dab539179765ee4f33ba92f2e6115
#
_entry.id   c01dab539179765ee4f33ba92f2e6115
#
_cell.length_a   1.000
_cell.length_b   1.000
_cell.length_c   1.000
_cell.angle_alpha   90.00
_cell.angle_beta   90.00
_cell.angle_gamma   90.00
#
_symmetry.space_group_name_H-M   'P 1'
#
loop_
_entity.id
_entity.type
_entity.pdbx_description
1 polymer ?
#
loop_
_entity_poly.entity_id
_entity_poly.type
_entity_poly.pdbx_seq_one_letter_code
_entity_poly.pdbx_strand_id
1 'polypeptide(L)'
;KQADINKSIKLLRDRVGMTNLDMELANSKPDPYLISAATGYPNVKGANQGVILEIRRERTIELAMEGFRYYDIMRWKEGKLFENDLLGIYVPGPGTYDLDKDGTDDVCFYVGTKPAGNVPLYLEIGEQIRLSNGESGYIICHSLITKKWNEDRDYLYPVPISERTLSNGVITQN
;
A
#
# COMPACT_ATOMS: atom_id res chain seq x y z
N LYS A 1 23.74 5.76 -13.26
CA LYS A 1 24.73 4.79 -13.77
C LYS A 1 24.89 3.64 -12.77
N GLN A 2 25.35 2.46 -13.21
CA GLN A 2 25.60 1.33 -12.28
C GLN A 2 26.52 1.71 -11.13
N ALA A 3 27.48 2.60 -11.37
CA ALA A 3 28.39 3.10 -10.34
C ALA A 3 27.66 3.85 -9.19
N ASP A 4 26.54 4.50 -9.46
CA ASP A 4 25.77 5.23 -8.44
C ASP A 4 24.96 4.23 -7.59
N ILE A 5 24.44 3.16 -8.21
CA ILE A 5 23.77 2.03 -7.53
C ILE A 5 24.78 1.34 -6.59
N ASN A 6 26.00 1.12 -7.06
CA ASN A 6 27.04 0.47 -6.26
C ASN A 6 27.46 1.28 -5.03
N LYS A 7 27.29 2.61 -5.06
CA LYS A 7 27.59 3.50 -3.91
C LYS A 7 26.42 3.63 -2.92
N SER A 8 25.24 3.16 -3.27
CA SER A 8 24.02 3.34 -2.48
C SER A 8 23.29 2.02 -2.23
N ILE A 9 22.50 1.56 -3.18
CA ILE A 9 21.66 0.35 -3.05
C ILE A 9 22.48 -0.91 -2.73
N LYS A 10 23.67 -1.04 -3.33
CA LYS A 10 24.55 -2.19 -3.05
C LYS A 10 24.86 -2.33 -1.56
N LEU A 11 25.14 -1.23 -0.88
CA LEU A 11 25.49 -1.23 0.55
C LEU A 11 24.31 -1.75 1.42
N LEU A 12 23.07 -1.40 1.06
CA LEU A 12 21.88 -1.89 1.73
C LEU A 12 21.70 -3.40 1.50
N ARG A 13 21.85 -3.85 0.26
CA ARG A 13 21.70 -5.27 -0.12
C ARG A 13 22.80 -6.15 0.47
N ASP A 14 24.04 -5.68 0.48
CA ASP A 14 25.18 -6.38 1.08
C ASP A 14 24.93 -6.66 2.57
N ARG A 15 24.33 -5.72 3.30
CA ARG A 15 24.01 -5.86 4.74
C ARG A 15 23.12 -7.08 5.02
N VAL A 16 22.23 -7.42 4.11
CA VAL A 16 21.27 -8.51 4.26
C VAL A 16 21.58 -9.71 3.35
N GLY A 17 22.76 -9.74 2.74
CA GLY A 17 23.21 -10.84 1.89
C GLY A 17 22.49 -10.96 0.55
N MET A 18 21.89 -9.89 0.05
CA MET A 18 21.22 -9.88 -1.25
C MET A 18 22.20 -9.54 -2.38
N THR A 19 21.93 -10.10 -3.57
CA THR A 19 22.68 -9.73 -4.78
C THR A 19 22.49 -8.26 -5.13
N ASN A 20 23.54 -7.63 -5.69
CA ASN A 20 23.47 -6.24 -6.11
C ASN A 20 22.38 -6.03 -7.19
N LEU A 21 21.84 -4.82 -7.25
CA LEU A 21 20.90 -4.42 -8.30
C LEU A 21 21.68 -4.18 -9.60
N ASP A 22 21.37 -4.97 -10.62
CA ASP A 22 21.86 -4.78 -11.98
C ASP A 22 20.90 -3.86 -12.74
N MET A 23 21.41 -2.72 -13.19
CA MET A 23 20.61 -1.70 -13.85
C MET A 23 20.10 -2.13 -15.22
N GLU A 24 20.93 -2.85 -15.99
CA GLU A 24 20.55 -3.31 -17.34
C GLU A 24 19.49 -4.39 -17.25
N LEU A 25 19.70 -5.36 -16.37
CA LEU A 25 18.73 -6.43 -16.13
C LEU A 25 17.39 -5.87 -15.63
N ALA A 26 17.40 -4.98 -14.66
CA ALA A 26 16.17 -4.35 -14.15
C ALA A 26 15.42 -3.59 -15.24
N ASN A 27 16.11 -2.84 -16.09
CA ASN A 27 15.48 -2.09 -17.18
C ASN A 27 15.02 -3.00 -18.35
N SER A 28 15.67 -4.11 -18.59
CA SER A 28 15.26 -5.07 -19.65
C SER A 28 13.97 -5.81 -19.29
N LYS A 29 13.72 -6.02 -18.00
CA LYS A 29 12.56 -6.76 -17.49
C LYS A 29 12.01 -6.10 -16.22
N PRO A 30 11.33 -4.93 -16.33
CA PRO A 30 10.70 -4.29 -15.19
C PRO A 30 9.66 -5.20 -14.54
N ASP A 31 9.60 -5.19 -13.21
CA ASP A 31 8.67 -6.03 -12.43
C ASP A 31 7.20 -5.62 -12.72
N PRO A 32 6.36 -6.54 -13.24
CA PRO A 32 4.95 -6.24 -13.54
C PRO A 32 4.16 -5.78 -12.31
N TYR A 33 4.48 -6.28 -11.12
CA TYR A 33 3.85 -5.86 -9.87
C TYR A 33 4.12 -4.37 -9.58
N LEU A 34 5.35 -3.91 -9.85
CA LEU A 34 5.74 -2.51 -9.64
C LEU A 34 5.24 -1.55 -10.74
N ILE A 35 4.87 -2.06 -11.90
CA ILE A 35 4.27 -1.25 -12.99
C ILE A 35 2.77 -1.07 -12.79
N SER A 36 2.12 -2.01 -12.12
CA SER A 36 0.67 -2.07 -11.97
C SER A 36 0.12 -0.83 -11.25
N ALA A 37 -0.98 -0.30 -11.75
CA ALA A 37 -1.71 0.80 -11.09
C ALA A 37 -2.30 0.39 -9.73
N ALA A 38 -2.58 -0.91 -9.55
CA ALA A 38 -3.14 -1.44 -8.31
C ALA A 38 -2.09 -1.64 -7.20
N THR A 39 -0.82 -1.87 -7.56
CA THR A 39 0.19 -2.29 -6.59
C THR A 39 1.48 -1.51 -6.65
N GLY A 40 1.74 -0.82 -7.75
CA GLY A 40 3.04 -0.21 -8.03
C GLY A 40 2.98 1.26 -8.42
N TYR A 41 3.81 1.64 -9.38
CA TYR A 41 4.06 3.02 -9.79
C TYR A 41 3.83 3.19 -11.29
N PRO A 42 2.58 3.32 -11.75
CA PRO A 42 2.24 3.34 -13.17
C PRO A 42 2.80 4.55 -13.93
N ASN A 43 3.16 5.62 -13.22
CA ASN A 43 3.68 6.85 -13.80
C ASN A 43 5.19 6.78 -14.12
N VAL A 44 5.91 5.76 -13.64
CA VAL A 44 7.32 5.55 -14.01
C VAL A 44 7.42 5.03 -15.43
N LYS A 45 8.07 5.77 -16.31
CA LYS A 45 8.24 5.45 -17.75
C LYS A 45 9.67 5.72 -18.21
N GLY A 46 9.99 5.22 -19.40
CA GLY A 46 11.27 5.49 -20.08
C GLY A 46 12.34 4.43 -19.85
N ALA A 47 13.53 4.67 -20.40
CA ALA A 47 14.63 3.71 -20.47
C ALA A 47 15.16 3.23 -19.10
N ASN A 48 14.91 3.98 -18.04
CA ASN A 48 15.32 3.64 -16.67
C ASN A 48 14.15 3.17 -15.79
N GLN A 49 13.03 2.79 -16.40
CA GLN A 49 11.83 2.39 -15.66
C GLN A 49 12.11 1.31 -14.61
N GLY A 50 12.74 0.22 -15.02
CA GLY A 50 12.98 -0.92 -14.12
C GLY A 50 13.86 -0.56 -12.93
N VAL A 51 14.97 0.13 -13.15
CA VAL A 51 15.87 0.52 -12.06
C VAL A 51 15.23 1.54 -11.12
N ILE A 52 14.41 2.47 -11.62
CA ILE A 52 13.68 3.44 -10.78
C ILE A 52 12.66 2.70 -9.91
N LEU A 53 11.93 1.74 -10.47
CA LEU A 53 10.98 0.91 -9.73
C LEU A 53 11.66 0.13 -8.60
N GLU A 54 12.80 -0.49 -8.88
CA GLU A 54 13.59 -1.21 -7.87
C GLU A 54 14.09 -0.29 -6.76
N ILE A 55 14.59 0.90 -7.09
CA ILE A 55 15.02 1.91 -6.10
C ILE A 55 13.84 2.33 -5.23
N ARG A 56 12.65 2.55 -5.80
CA ARG A 56 11.45 2.89 -5.05
C ARG A 56 11.02 1.75 -4.13
N ARG A 57 11.15 0.49 -4.57
CA ARG A 57 10.89 -0.70 -3.75
C ARG A 57 11.85 -0.78 -2.56
N GLU A 58 13.15 -0.70 -2.82
CA GLU A 58 14.17 -0.68 -1.76
C GLU A 58 13.88 0.40 -0.72
N ARG A 59 13.62 1.63 -1.19
CA ARG A 59 13.30 2.74 -0.30
C ARG A 59 12.03 2.47 0.53
N THR A 60 11.02 1.87 -0.06
CA THR A 60 9.78 1.54 0.64
C THR A 60 10.02 0.51 1.75
N ILE A 61 10.86 -0.48 1.50
CA ILE A 61 11.19 -1.54 2.46
C ILE A 61 12.10 -1.00 3.56
N GLU A 62 13.18 -0.31 3.20
CA GLU A 62 14.17 0.20 4.16
C GLU A 62 13.59 1.25 5.12
N LEU A 63 12.65 2.08 4.65
CA LEU A 63 12.03 3.13 5.45
C LEU A 63 10.61 2.77 5.91
N ALA A 64 10.29 1.48 5.95
CA ALA A 64 8.99 1.02 6.44
C ALA A 64 8.79 1.48 7.90
N MET A 65 7.60 2.00 8.20
CA MET A 65 7.19 2.53 9.52
C MET A 65 7.93 3.80 9.99
N GLU A 66 8.79 4.41 9.17
CA GLU A 66 9.51 5.65 9.51
C GLU A 66 8.79 6.94 9.09
N GLY A 67 7.57 6.84 8.56
CA GLY A 67 6.73 7.99 8.19
C GLY A 67 7.07 8.65 6.84
N PHE A 68 8.05 8.12 6.09
CA PHE A 68 8.47 8.72 4.81
C PHE A 68 7.56 8.41 3.63
N ARG A 69 6.74 7.36 3.71
CA ARG A 69 5.95 6.85 2.59
C ARG A 69 5.00 7.89 1.98
N TYR A 70 4.33 8.67 2.82
CA TYR A 70 3.45 9.75 2.38
C TYR A 70 4.18 10.76 1.51
N TYR A 71 5.31 11.28 1.98
CA TYR A 71 6.11 12.27 1.25
C TYR A 71 6.69 11.72 -0.05
N ASP A 72 7.05 10.45 -0.08
CA ASP A 72 7.52 9.79 -1.30
C ASP A 72 6.42 9.72 -2.36
N ILE A 73 5.22 9.32 -1.99
CA ILE A 73 4.07 9.27 -2.90
C ILE A 73 3.74 10.67 -3.42
N MET A 74 3.77 11.68 -2.55
CA MET A 74 3.51 13.08 -2.92
C MET A 74 4.53 13.58 -3.96
N ARG A 75 5.83 13.49 -3.66
CA ARG A 75 6.89 13.98 -4.56
C ARG A 75 7.04 13.20 -5.87
N TRP A 76 6.61 11.93 -5.88
CA TRP A 76 6.61 11.10 -7.09
C TRP A 76 5.35 11.26 -7.92
N LYS A 77 4.37 12.02 -7.46
CA LYS A 77 3.04 12.16 -8.07
C LYS A 77 2.34 10.83 -8.30
N GLU A 78 2.34 9.99 -7.28
CA GLU A 78 1.68 8.68 -7.28
C GLU A 78 0.48 8.67 -6.31
N GLY A 79 -0.20 9.81 -6.14
CA GLY A 79 -1.30 10.01 -5.20
C GLY A 79 -2.46 9.05 -5.39
N LYS A 80 -2.70 8.58 -6.62
CA LYS A 80 -3.71 7.56 -6.91
C LYS A 80 -3.49 6.23 -6.17
N LEU A 81 -2.29 5.96 -5.68
CA LEU A 81 -2.05 4.81 -4.81
C LEU A 81 -2.87 4.86 -3.50
N PHE A 82 -3.27 6.05 -3.05
CA PHE A 82 -4.16 6.19 -1.88
C PHE A 82 -5.61 5.75 -2.15
N GLU A 83 -6.02 5.61 -3.42
CA GLU A 83 -7.34 5.09 -3.78
C GLU A 83 -7.41 3.56 -3.65
N ASN A 84 -6.26 2.88 -3.68
CA ASN A 84 -6.20 1.42 -3.60
C ASN A 84 -6.69 0.92 -2.25
N ASP A 85 -7.22 -0.31 -2.25
CA ASP A 85 -7.64 -0.97 -1.03
C ASP A 85 -6.46 -1.30 -0.13
N LEU A 86 -6.63 -1.05 1.16
CA LEU A 86 -5.71 -1.52 2.18
C LEU A 86 -6.07 -2.96 2.52
N LEU A 87 -5.24 -3.89 2.09
CA LEU A 87 -5.45 -5.31 2.27
C LEU A 87 -4.86 -5.79 3.60
N GLY A 88 -5.69 -6.46 4.39
CA GLY A 88 -5.32 -7.10 5.66
C GLY A 88 -4.91 -8.56 5.47
N ILE A 89 -5.27 -9.41 6.43
CA ILE A 89 -4.97 -10.83 6.38
C ILE A 89 -5.80 -11.56 5.32
N TYR A 90 -5.28 -12.68 4.82
CA TYR A 90 -5.99 -13.54 3.89
C TYR A 90 -6.94 -14.49 4.63
N VAL A 91 -8.19 -14.56 4.17
CA VAL A 91 -9.22 -15.48 4.65
C VAL A 91 -9.56 -16.47 3.54
N PRO A 92 -9.37 -17.78 3.75
CA PRO A 92 -9.66 -18.79 2.71
C PRO A 92 -11.14 -18.90 2.35
N GLY A 93 -12.03 -18.53 3.28
CA GLY A 93 -13.49 -18.58 3.11
C GLY A 93 -14.23 -18.70 4.44
N PRO A 94 -15.55 -18.93 4.43
CA PRO A 94 -16.32 -19.22 5.63
C PRO A 94 -15.81 -20.47 6.34
N GLY A 95 -15.72 -20.41 7.67
CA GLY A 95 -15.21 -21.51 8.49
C GLY A 95 -14.62 -21.02 9.82
N THR A 96 -14.19 -21.96 10.65
CA THR A 96 -13.47 -21.68 11.90
C THR A 96 -11.96 -21.83 11.71
N TYR A 97 -11.19 -20.97 12.38
CA TYR A 97 -9.75 -20.91 12.24
C TYR A 97 -9.07 -20.74 13.58
N ASP A 98 -8.10 -21.59 13.83
CA ASP A 98 -7.12 -21.51 14.88
C ASP A 98 -5.93 -20.71 14.36
N LEU A 99 -5.73 -19.48 14.83
CA LEU A 99 -4.75 -18.54 14.30
C LEU A 99 -3.37 -18.71 14.93
N ASP A 100 -3.32 -19.11 16.21
CA ASP A 100 -2.07 -19.26 16.94
C ASP A 100 -1.60 -20.74 17.04
N LYS A 101 -2.43 -21.68 16.54
CA LYS A 101 -2.17 -23.13 16.49
C LYS A 101 -2.08 -23.79 17.86
N ASP A 102 -2.89 -23.33 18.81
CA ASP A 102 -2.99 -23.93 20.13
C ASP A 102 -4.00 -25.11 20.19
N GLY A 103 -4.71 -25.36 19.11
CA GLY A 103 -5.74 -26.40 18.96
C GLY A 103 -7.14 -25.94 19.30
N THR A 104 -7.34 -24.65 19.53
CA THR A 104 -8.62 -24.03 19.83
C THR A 104 -8.98 -23.03 18.71
N ASP A 105 -10.23 -23.04 18.24
CA ASP A 105 -10.65 -22.07 17.24
C ASP A 105 -10.78 -20.65 17.82
N ASP A 106 -10.11 -19.66 17.21
CA ASP A 106 -10.10 -18.26 17.63
C ASP A 106 -11.19 -17.44 16.95
N VAL A 107 -11.42 -17.71 15.66
CA VAL A 107 -12.33 -16.92 14.84
C VAL A 107 -13.19 -17.79 13.93
N CYS A 108 -14.43 -17.41 13.77
CA CYS A 108 -15.36 -17.98 12.80
C CYS A 108 -15.79 -16.90 11.80
N PHE A 109 -15.46 -17.11 10.53
CA PHE A 109 -16.00 -16.32 9.43
C PHE A 109 -17.25 -17.00 8.87
N TYR A 110 -18.33 -16.26 8.71
CA TYR A 110 -19.59 -16.83 8.21
C TYR A 110 -20.31 -15.87 7.25
N VAL A 111 -21.29 -16.41 6.52
CA VAL A 111 -22.17 -15.65 5.61
C VAL A 111 -23.61 -15.86 6.05
N GLY A 112 -24.36 -14.79 6.24
CA GLY A 112 -25.78 -14.82 6.60
C GLY A 112 -26.03 -15.28 8.03
N THR A 113 -26.37 -16.54 8.26
CA THR A 113 -26.73 -17.00 9.61
C THR A 113 -25.53 -17.38 10.43
N LYS A 114 -25.37 -16.73 11.59
CA LYS A 114 -24.30 -17.05 12.55
C LYS A 114 -24.40 -18.53 12.98
N PRO A 115 -23.35 -19.35 12.78
CA PRO A 115 -23.34 -20.74 13.20
C PRO A 115 -23.34 -20.87 14.73
N ALA A 116 -23.91 -21.98 15.22
CA ALA A 116 -23.81 -22.35 16.62
C ALA A 116 -22.38 -22.83 16.94
N GLY A 117 -21.88 -22.46 18.12
CA GLY A 117 -20.53 -22.84 18.57
C GLY A 117 -20.05 -21.96 19.71
N ASN A 118 -18.83 -22.25 20.18
CA ASN A 118 -18.18 -21.48 21.24
C ASN A 118 -16.79 -20.99 20.75
N VAL A 119 -16.83 -20.08 19.78
CA VAL A 119 -15.64 -19.42 19.25
C VAL A 119 -15.60 -18.00 19.79
N PRO A 120 -14.43 -17.48 20.22
CA PRO A 120 -14.31 -16.15 20.82
C PRO A 120 -14.79 -15.00 19.90
N LEU A 121 -14.57 -15.13 18.59
CA LEU A 121 -14.88 -14.09 17.62
C LEU A 121 -15.67 -14.66 16.43
N TYR A 122 -16.81 -14.03 16.11
CA TYR A 122 -17.59 -14.31 14.92
C TYR A 122 -17.62 -13.08 14.03
N LEU A 123 -17.28 -13.24 12.74
CA LEU A 123 -17.24 -12.14 11.78
C LEU A 123 -18.08 -12.52 10.54
N GLU A 124 -19.09 -11.71 10.26
CA GLU A 124 -19.94 -11.87 9.09
C GLU A 124 -19.29 -11.27 7.85
N ILE A 125 -19.03 -12.10 6.85
CA ILE A 125 -18.51 -11.68 5.55
C ILE A 125 -19.63 -10.96 4.79
N GLY A 126 -19.30 -9.78 4.26
CA GLY A 126 -20.22 -8.91 3.54
C GLY A 126 -20.81 -7.79 4.40
N GLU A 127 -21.04 -8.03 5.70
CA GLU A 127 -21.59 -7.05 6.63
C GLU A 127 -20.51 -6.42 7.53
N GLN A 128 -19.85 -7.24 8.35
CA GLN A 128 -18.83 -6.77 9.30
C GLN A 128 -17.45 -6.63 8.66
N ILE A 129 -17.14 -7.54 7.73
CA ILE A 129 -15.88 -7.50 6.96
C ILE A 129 -16.18 -7.69 5.48
N ARG A 130 -15.33 -7.13 4.63
CA ARG A 130 -15.35 -7.36 3.19
C ARG A 130 -14.04 -7.99 2.75
N LEU A 131 -14.14 -8.99 1.88
CA LEU A 131 -13.01 -9.72 1.32
C LEU A 131 -12.83 -9.36 -0.16
N SER A 132 -11.59 -9.40 -0.62
CA SER A 132 -11.22 -8.97 -1.98
C SER A 132 -11.87 -9.79 -3.10
N ASN A 133 -12.29 -11.03 -2.82
CA ASN A 133 -12.91 -11.95 -3.77
C ASN A 133 -14.31 -12.42 -3.32
N GLY A 134 -15.08 -11.54 -2.65
CA GLY A 134 -16.41 -11.87 -2.15
C GLY A 134 -16.35 -12.65 -0.84
N GLU A 135 -16.42 -13.97 -0.89
CA GLU A 135 -16.43 -14.85 0.30
C GLU A 135 -15.03 -15.35 0.70
N SER A 136 -13.98 -14.98 -0.04
CA SER A 136 -12.58 -15.34 0.24
C SER A 136 -11.65 -14.19 -0.12
N GLY A 137 -10.36 -14.32 0.18
CA GLY A 137 -9.36 -13.32 -0.17
C GLY A 137 -8.90 -12.49 1.02
N TYR A 138 -8.35 -11.32 0.73
CA TYR A 138 -7.83 -10.42 1.76
C TYR A 138 -8.95 -9.56 2.37
N ILE A 139 -8.90 -9.35 3.68
CA ILE A 139 -9.78 -8.38 4.34
C ILE A 139 -9.48 -6.98 3.80
N ILE A 140 -10.52 -6.29 3.31
CA ILE A 140 -10.40 -4.90 2.86
C ILE A 140 -10.58 -3.99 4.07
N CYS A 141 -9.49 -3.39 4.53
CA CYS A 141 -9.51 -2.44 5.63
C CYS A 141 -10.21 -1.15 5.21
N HIS A 142 -11.08 -0.63 6.07
CA HIS A 142 -11.84 0.61 5.81
C HIS A 142 -12.71 0.56 4.53
N SER A 143 -13.29 -0.59 4.24
CA SER A 143 -14.08 -0.84 3.03
C SER A 143 -15.28 0.09 2.81
N LEU A 144 -15.75 0.81 3.85
CA LEU A 144 -16.84 1.77 3.78
C LEU A 144 -16.37 3.19 3.37
N ILE A 145 -15.08 3.43 3.33
CA ILE A 145 -14.51 4.74 3.00
C ILE A 145 -14.23 4.80 1.50
N THR A 146 -14.94 5.66 0.79
CA THR A 146 -14.60 5.97 -0.61
C THR A 146 -13.41 6.89 -0.65
N LYS A 147 -12.29 6.37 -1.13
CA LYS A 147 -11.04 7.11 -1.32
C LYS A 147 -11.01 7.69 -2.73
N LYS A 148 -10.83 9.01 -2.85
CA LYS A 148 -10.68 9.70 -4.14
C LYS A 148 -9.52 10.66 -4.06
N TRP A 149 -8.67 10.62 -5.05
CA TRP A 149 -7.51 11.49 -5.19
C TRP A 149 -7.73 12.48 -6.34
N ASN A 150 -7.59 13.76 -6.05
CA ASN A 150 -7.63 14.82 -7.06
C ASN A 150 -6.20 15.23 -7.42
N GLU A 151 -5.78 14.94 -8.65
CA GLU A 151 -4.42 15.18 -9.17
C GLU A 151 -4.03 16.68 -9.18
N ASP A 152 -5.01 17.57 -9.29
CA ASP A 152 -4.75 19.01 -9.37
C ASP A 152 -4.69 19.69 -7.99
N ARG A 153 -5.27 19.06 -6.97
CA ARG A 153 -5.43 19.65 -5.64
C ARG A 153 -4.62 18.95 -4.57
N ASP A 154 -4.67 17.62 -4.49
CA ASP A 154 -4.31 16.87 -3.27
C ASP A 154 -2.79 16.73 -3.07
N TYR A 155 -1.98 17.17 -4.02
CA TYR A 155 -0.53 17.36 -3.83
C TYR A 155 -0.16 18.65 -3.11
N LEU A 156 -1.11 19.56 -2.94
CA LEU A 156 -0.90 20.85 -2.31
C LEU A 156 -1.36 20.81 -0.85
N TYR A 157 -0.58 21.43 0.03
CA TYR A 157 -1.04 21.62 1.40
C TYR A 157 -2.12 22.69 1.45
N PRO A 158 -3.21 22.46 2.24
CA PRO A 158 -4.23 23.48 2.40
C PRO A 158 -3.67 24.71 3.15
N VAL A 159 -4.10 25.88 2.74
CA VAL A 159 -3.79 27.12 3.47
C VAL A 159 -4.59 27.13 4.78
N PRO A 160 -3.96 27.38 5.95
CA PRO A 160 -4.66 27.44 7.23
C PRO A 160 -5.79 28.49 7.21
N ILE A 161 -6.92 28.17 7.83
CA ILE A 161 -8.08 29.07 7.89
C ILE A 161 -7.71 30.40 8.53
N SER A 162 -6.84 30.40 9.55
CA SER A 162 -6.33 31.62 10.19
C SER A 162 -5.70 32.59 9.20
N GLU A 163 -4.84 32.08 8.31
CA GLU A 163 -4.17 32.91 7.31
C GLU A 163 -5.14 33.50 6.29
N ARG A 164 -6.13 32.73 5.89
CA ARG A 164 -7.20 33.22 5.02
C ARG A 164 -8.03 34.32 5.66
N THR A 165 -8.34 34.16 6.94
CA THR A 165 -9.11 35.15 7.71
C THR A 165 -8.30 36.44 7.92
N LEU A 166 -7.05 36.33 8.34
CA LEU A 166 -6.15 37.45 8.54
C LEU A 166 -5.87 38.26 7.28
N SER A 167 -5.82 37.60 6.13
CA SER A 167 -5.61 38.26 4.84
C SER A 167 -6.85 38.97 4.28
N ASN A 168 -7.98 38.95 4.97
CA ASN A 168 -9.27 39.50 4.48
C ASN A 168 -9.66 38.95 3.07
N GLY A 169 -9.38 37.68 2.81
CA GLY A 169 -9.73 37.03 1.55
C GLY A 169 -8.74 37.23 0.40
N VAL A 170 -7.61 37.89 0.63
CA VAL A 170 -6.53 38.01 -0.37
C VAL A 170 -5.89 36.64 -0.63
N ILE A 171 -5.68 35.84 0.42
CA ILE A 171 -5.21 34.47 0.31
C ILE A 171 -6.42 33.53 0.13
N THR A 172 -6.48 32.84 -0.99
CA THR A 172 -7.53 31.85 -1.31
C THR A 172 -7.04 30.42 -1.09
N GLN A 173 -7.98 29.49 -0.97
CA GLN A 173 -7.66 28.06 -0.93
C GLN A 173 -7.26 27.57 -2.32
N ASN A 174 -6.28 26.67 -2.37
CA ASN A 174 -5.86 25.98 -3.59
C ASN A 174 -6.97 25.12 -4.19
#